data_965a3fd398182983ece91a8487812009
#
_entry.id   965a3fd398182983ece91a8487812009
#
_cell.length_a   1.000
_cell.length_b   1.000
_cell.length_c   1.000
_cell.angle_alpha   90.00
_cell.angle_beta   90.00
_cell.angle_gamma   90.00
#
_symmetry.space_group_name_H-M   'P 1'
#
loop_
_entity.id
_entity.type
_entity.pdbx_description
1 polymer ?
#
loop_
_entity_poly.entity_id
_entity_poly.type
_entity_poly.pdbx_seq_one_letter_code
_entity_poly.pdbx_strand_id
1 'polypeptide(L)'
;MAFTDIDDPTQYFDIVTYTGDGGSTKTITGLGFRADWLWIKNRTEARNHFLADRKFNPPIIGAYSAVGGSTGTAINLSVAADSLNYVVFNEALKAGYDGQGLVTINLTVSNSAKIGSLVSGLPGLDFRGFPTNCVLNLTINSGCAIYGCGGTGGRGGNWGNVAPSGSAGGDAIWLDKATTIVNNGTVAGGGGGGGGGAGWAPTGMYGMGGAGGGGGAGFRGGIAGQPESSAADVSAATAGSAGSVSGGGSGGNGSSKDGYTTHSGATGGGLGAAGGGSTGSHTSWAGQGSSGGSGGAGGKYTDGNTFATWSTEGTRTGSANNSVTNGVSLNPYLESNNSVGIQTDTDRLLEINSSGFKVGADNTVNENSKNFVAWAWRANDGSATFNDASSTSVGTIDSVHEANSTAKFSIVRWTGTGSAGTIAHGLGVAPDLIFARQIEGNSGEGWVTYWNAPNITGEDGFVGLNSNGAFADSSGEWNDTAPTSTVFSIGTQGRVNDDGLEYVAYCFSEVKGYCKIGSYEGNGNTDGPFIYTGFKPAWWIGKKADGAENWFLIDNVRHPSNDGNAPRVLPNSSDAESEDSSIAGDFVSNGFKIRATQNMINNSGDTYLYMAFAEHPFVSSKGVPVTAR
;
A
#
# COMPACT_ATOMS: atom_id res chain seq x y z
N MET A 1 -37.52 -6.14 5.28
CA MET A 1 -36.04 -6.27 5.27
C MET A 1 -35.61 -6.31 3.80
N ALA A 2 -34.65 -5.51 3.40
CA ALA A 2 -34.03 -5.64 2.08
C ALA A 2 -33.42 -7.03 1.95
N PHE A 3 -33.49 -7.61 0.77
CA PHE A 3 -32.92 -8.95 0.53
C PHE A 3 -31.40 -8.89 0.39
N THR A 4 -30.88 -7.75 -0.07
CA THR A 4 -29.46 -7.43 -0.22
C THR A 4 -29.15 -6.15 0.54
N ASP A 5 -27.92 -6.00 1.01
CA ASP A 5 -27.41 -4.75 1.60
C ASP A 5 -26.84 -3.81 0.53
N ILE A 6 -26.43 -4.38 -0.63
CA ILE A 6 -25.96 -3.66 -1.83
C ILE A 6 -26.81 -4.12 -3.02
N ASP A 7 -27.53 -3.20 -3.64
CA ASP A 7 -28.39 -3.48 -4.78
C ASP A 7 -27.62 -3.43 -6.11
N ASP A 8 -26.52 -2.66 -6.17
CA ASP A 8 -25.65 -2.55 -7.35
C ASP A 8 -24.19 -2.82 -6.97
N PRO A 9 -23.73 -4.09 -7.04
CA PRO A 9 -22.34 -4.47 -6.79
C PRO A 9 -21.31 -3.72 -7.63
N THR A 10 -21.66 -3.32 -8.86
CA THR A 10 -20.74 -2.64 -9.79
C THR A 10 -20.37 -1.22 -9.37
N GLN A 11 -20.97 -0.69 -8.31
CA GLN A 11 -20.55 0.56 -7.68
C GLN A 11 -19.37 0.38 -6.72
N TYR A 12 -18.99 -0.85 -6.40
CA TYR A 12 -17.98 -1.17 -5.39
C TYR A 12 -16.94 -2.19 -5.83
N PHE A 13 -17.31 -3.08 -6.76
CA PHE A 13 -16.43 -4.06 -7.39
C PHE A 13 -16.79 -4.20 -8.87
N ASP A 14 -15.79 -4.16 -9.75
CA ASP A 14 -16.02 -4.30 -11.19
C ASP A 14 -14.83 -4.98 -11.89
N ILE A 15 -15.09 -5.52 -13.08
CA ILE A 15 -14.14 -6.28 -13.88
C ILE A 15 -14.10 -5.70 -15.28
N VAL A 16 -12.91 -5.38 -15.77
CA VAL A 16 -12.73 -4.93 -17.16
C VAL A 16 -11.66 -5.74 -17.86
N THR A 17 -11.89 -6.09 -19.12
CA THR A 17 -10.88 -6.70 -19.99
C THR A 17 -10.50 -5.73 -21.11
N TYR A 18 -9.24 -5.77 -21.54
CA TYR A 18 -8.76 -4.93 -22.63
C TYR A 18 -7.61 -5.60 -23.38
N THR A 19 -7.35 -5.12 -24.60
CA THR A 19 -6.17 -5.53 -25.38
C THR A 19 -5.14 -4.41 -25.35
N GLY A 20 -3.90 -4.72 -25.01
CA GLY A 20 -2.80 -3.75 -25.03
C GLY A 20 -2.50 -3.25 -26.43
N ASP A 21 -2.02 -2.02 -26.54
CA ASP A 21 -1.60 -1.42 -27.82
C ASP A 21 -0.09 -1.09 -27.86
N GLY A 22 0.63 -1.30 -26.76
CA GLY A 22 2.05 -1.00 -26.63
C GLY A 22 2.40 0.49 -26.75
N GLY A 23 1.37 1.34 -26.75
CA GLY A 23 1.54 2.79 -26.81
C GLY A 23 1.99 3.39 -25.48
N SER A 24 2.55 4.60 -25.53
CA SER A 24 2.99 5.31 -24.32
C SER A 24 1.84 5.66 -23.36
N THR A 25 0.61 5.63 -23.84
CA THR A 25 -0.58 5.86 -23.03
C THR A 25 -1.79 5.12 -23.60
N LYS A 26 -2.51 4.39 -22.75
CA LYS A 26 -3.79 3.76 -23.09
C LYS A 26 -4.79 4.00 -21.98
N THR A 27 -5.96 4.53 -22.32
CA THR A 27 -7.08 4.72 -21.39
C THR A 27 -8.00 3.51 -21.44
N ILE A 28 -8.28 2.93 -20.29
CA ILE A 28 -9.25 1.86 -20.08
C ILE A 28 -10.45 2.46 -19.35
N THR A 29 -11.64 2.26 -19.89
CA THR A 29 -12.92 2.74 -19.34
C THR A 29 -13.85 1.56 -19.09
N GLY A 30 -14.95 1.79 -18.41
CA GLY A 30 -15.99 0.78 -18.18
C GLY A 30 -16.16 0.39 -16.73
N LEU A 31 -15.37 0.95 -15.79
CA LEU A 31 -15.65 0.80 -14.37
C LEU A 31 -16.81 1.71 -13.95
N GLY A 32 -17.70 1.20 -13.12
CA GLY A 32 -18.83 1.96 -12.56
C GLY A 32 -18.44 3.00 -11.52
N PHE A 33 -17.17 3.05 -11.14
CA PHE A 33 -16.64 3.91 -10.07
C PHE A 33 -15.15 4.19 -10.29
N ARG A 34 -14.60 5.07 -9.47
CA ARG A 34 -13.17 5.28 -9.36
C ARG A 34 -12.55 4.22 -8.45
N ALA A 35 -11.60 3.44 -8.98
CA ALA A 35 -10.95 2.39 -8.22
C ALA A 35 -10.07 2.98 -7.09
N ASP A 36 -10.14 2.38 -5.90
CA ASP A 36 -9.20 2.64 -4.80
C ASP A 36 -8.14 1.54 -4.71
N TRP A 37 -8.47 0.33 -5.15
CA TRP A 37 -7.54 -0.77 -5.35
C TRP A 37 -7.77 -1.41 -6.71
N LEU A 38 -6.68 -1.60 -7.47
CA LEU A 38 -6.67 -2.14 -8.82
C LEU A 38 -5.71 -3.32 -8.90
N TRP A 39 -6.18 -4.42 -9.45
CA TRP A 39 -5.39 -5.62 -9.68
C TRP A 39 -5.43 -5.97 -11.16
N ILE A 40 -4.28 -5.92 -11.86
CA ILE A 40 -4.17 -6.18 -13.31
C ILE A 40 -3.34 -7.43 -13.55
N LYS A 41 -3.73 -8.20 -14.57
CA LYS A 41 -2.99 -9.37 -15.06
C LYS A 41 -2.95 -9.42 -16.58
N ASN A 42 -1.73 -9.60 -17.13
CA ASN A 42 -1.56 -10.01 -18.52
C ASN A 42 -2.03 -11.47 -18.66
N ARG A 43 -3.05 -11.70 -19.49
CA ARG A 43 -3.66 -13.02 -19.71
C ARG A 43 -2.88 -13.86 -20.71
N THR A 44 -2.19 -13.21 -21.65
CA THR A 44 -1.56 -13.87 -22.81
C THR A 44 -0.12 -14.29 -22.53
N GLU A 45 0.61 -13.50 -21.73
CA GLU A 45 2.02 -13.71 -21.47
C GLU A 45 2.29 -13.92 -19.99
N ALA A 46 3.36 -14.65 -19.67
CA ALA A 46 3.84 -14.81 -18.31
C ALA A 46 4.43 -13.48 -17.81
N ARG A 47 3.65 -12.74 -17.05
CA ARG A 47 4.01 -11.47 -16.40
C ARG A 47 3.52 -11.47 -14.96
N ASN A 48 4.21 -10.76 -14.09
CA ASN A 48 3.76 -10.61 -12.71
C ASN A 48 2.36 -9.97 -12.65
N HIS A 49 1.67 -10.22 -11.57
CA HIS A 49 0.46 -9.48 -11.24
C HIS A 49 0.84 -8.06 -10.82
N PHE A 50 0.04 -7.09 -11.20
CA PHE A 50 0.22 -5.68 -10.85
C PHE A 50 -0.91 -5.24 -9.91
N LEU A 51 -0.56 -4.80 -8.72
CA LEU A 51 -1.49 -4.29 -7.71
C LEU A 51 -1.16 -2.84 -7.38
N ALA A 52 -2.12 -1.96 -7.53
CA ALA A 52 -1.99 -0.56 -7.17
C ALA A 52 -3.16 -0.11 -6.31
N ASP A 53 -2.90 0.61 -5.25
CA ASP A 53 -3.92 1.33 -4.51
C ASP A 53 -3.69 2.85 -4.58
N ARG A 54 -4.74 3.63 -4.39
CA ARG A 54 -4.68 5.08 -4.48
C ARG A 54 -3.84 5.74 -3.40
N LYS A 55 -3.49 5.01 -2.35
CA LYS A 55 -2.57 5.48 -1.32
C LYS A 55 -1.13 5.45 -1.79
N PHE A 56 -0.80 4.47 -2.64
CA PHE A 56 0.48 4.44 -3.33
C PHE A 56 0.51 5.39 -4.53
N ASN A 57 -0.64 5.56 -5.21
CA ASN A 57 -0.79 6.38 -6.39
C ASN A 57 -1.75 7.54 -6.13
N PRO A 58 -1.29 8.70 -5.63
CA PRO A 58 -2.10 9.89 -5.75
C PRO A 58 -2.39 10.11 -7.24
N PRO A 59 -3.62 10.53 -7.62
CA PRO A 59 -3.99 10.64 -9.02
C PRO A 59 -3.05 11.58 -9.74
N ILE A 60 -2.31 11.05 -10.70
CA ILE A 60 -1.65 11.87 -11.70
C ILE A 60 -2.71 12.16 -12.74
N ILE A 61 -3.13 13.36 -12.76
CA ILE A 61 -4.04 13.80 -13.78
C ILE A 61 -3.20 14.32 -14.92
N GLY A 62 -3.21 13.56 -16.01
CA GLY A 62 -2.78 14.06 -17.30
C GLY A 62 -3.57 15.34 -17.63
N ALA A 63 -2.97 16.26 -18.37
CA ALA A 63 -3.62 17.49 -18.79
C ALA A 63 -4.98 17.20 -19.44
N TYR A 64 -6.06 17.47 -18.70
CA TYR A 64 -7.39 17.43 -19.26
C TYR A 64 -7.55 18.60 -20.23
N SER A 65 -7.87 18.29 -21.49
CA SER A 65 -8.40 19.31 -22.40
C SER A 65 -9.80 19.67 -21.91
N ALA A 66 -9.97 20.91 -21.48
CA ALA A 66 -11.25 21.41 -21.00
C ALA A 66 -12.31 21.28 -22.12
N VAL A 67 -13.26 20.39 -21.94
CA VAL A 67 -14.52 20.39 -22.69
C VAL A 67 -15.55 21.03 -21.75
N GLY A 68 -15.93 22.24 -22.09
CA GLY A 68 -16.80 23.18 -21.41
C GLY A 68 -17.74 22.62 -20.33
N GLY A 69 -17.44 22.94 -19.09
CA GLY A 69 -18.28 22.67 -17.94
C GLY A 69 -18.04 23.72 -16.88
N SER A 70 -19.09 24.22 -16.31
CA SER A 70 -19.26 25.10 -15.16
C SER A 70 -18.15 26.12 -14.85
N THR A 71 -18.40 27.35 -15.21
CA THR A 71 -17.63 28.52 -14.85
C THR A 71 -17.85 28.86 -13.36
N GLY A 72 -16.79 28.76 -12.55
CA GLY A 72 -16.60 29.69 -11.45
C GLY A 72 -17.18 29.35 -10.08
N THR A 73 -17.49 28.10 -9.73
CA THR A 73 -17.87 27.76 -8.36
C THR A 73 -16.61 27.63 -7.49
N ALA A 74 -16.50 28.42 -6.42
CA ALA A 74 -15.42 28.26 -5.45
C ALA A 74 -15.74 27.09 -4.51
N ILE A 75 -14.76 26.20 -4.35
CA ILE A 75 -14.80 25.12 -3.38
C ILE A 75 -13.90 25.49 -2.20
N ASN A 76 -14.48 25.55 -1.01
CA ASN A 76 -13.78 25.86 0.21
C ASN A 76 -13.54 24.58 0.99
N LEU A 77 -12.27 24.22 1.15
CA LEU A 77 -11.81 23.07 1.90
C LEU A 77 -11.17 23.53 3.21
N SER A 78 -11.28 22.73 4.24
CA SER A 78 -10.70 23.05 5.55
C SER A 78 -10.11 21.79 6.18
N VAL A 79 -8.89 21.93 6.69
CA VAL A 79 -8.22 20.93 7.54
C VAL A 79 -8.13 21.51 8.93
N ALA A 80 -8.94 21.00 9.86
CA ALA A 80 -9.04 21.47 11.23
C ALA A 80 -8.54 20.46 12.27
N ALA A 81 -8.05 19.31 11.82
CA ALA A 81 -7.41 18.24 12.60
C ALA A 81 -6.21 17.70 11.83
N ASP A 82 -5.33 17.00 12.51
CA ASP A 82 -4.15 16.38 11.88
C ASP A 82 -4.56 15.45 10.73
N SER A 83 -3.80 15.49 9.64
CA SER A 83 -4.13 14.79 8.39
C SER A 83 -2.85 14.31 7.70
N LEU A 84 -2.97 13.21 6.95
CA LEU A 84 -1.85 12.58 6.27
C LEU A 84 -2.04 12.54 4.77
N ASN A 85 -0.95 12.79 4.04
CA ASN A 85 -0.90 12.70 2.57
C ASN A 85 -2.15 13.34 1.94
N TYR A 86 -2.44 14.59 2.31
CA TYR A 86 -3.67 15.28 1.93
C TYR A 86 -3.64 15.66 0.46
N VAL A 87 -4.46 15.00 -0.35
CA VAL A 87 -4.58 15.25 -1.78
C VAL A 87 -5.77 16.17 -2.03
N VAL A 88 -5.48 17.43 -2.33
CA VAL A 88 -6.48 18.51 -2.46
C VAL A 88 -7.49 18.22 -3.57
N PHE A 89 -7.06 17.63 -4.66
CA PHE A 89 -7.92 17.25 -5.77
C PHE A 89 -9.01 16.25 -5.34
N ASN A 90 -8.65 15.25 -4.54
CA ASN A 90 -9.61 14.26 -4.04
C ASN A 90 -10.66 14.89 -3.13
N GLU A 91 -10.23 15.80 -2.26
CA GLU A 91 -11.16 16.50 -1.38
C GLU A 91 -12.09 17.45 -2.15
N ALA A 92 -11.58 18.06 -3.23
CA ALA A 92 -12.42 18.87 -4.13
C ALA A 92 -13.48 18.01 -4.83
N LEU A 93 -13.15 16.79 -5.29
CA LEU A 93 -14.13 15.87 -5.87
C LEU A 93 -15.25 15.52 -4.86
N LYS A 94 -14.91 15.27 -3.59
CA LYS A 94 -15.88 15.01 -2.53
C LYS A 94 -16.78 16.23 -2.26
N ALA A 95 -16.21 17.42 -2.39
CA ALA A 95 -16.95 18.68 -2.24
C ALA A 95 -17.76 19.05 -3.49
N GLY A 96 -17.86 18.15 -4.49
CA GLY A 96 -18.70 18.31 -5.68
C GLY A 96 -17.97 18.84 -6.92
N TYR A 97 -16.64 18.86 -6.93
CA TYR A 97 -15.89 19.16 -8.16
C TYR A 97 -16.06 18.03 -9.19
N ASP A 98 -16.29 18.38 -10.45
CA ASP A 98 -16.45 17.40 -11.54
C ASP A 98 -15.13 16.83 -12.07
N GLY A 99 -13.98 17.35 -11.58
CA GLY A 99 -12.65 16.93 -12.00
C GLY A 99 -12.18 17.50 -13.34
N GLN A 100 -13.01 18.24 -14.07
CA GLN A 100 -12.73 18.69 -15.44
C GLN A 100 -12.90 20.19 -15.69
N GLY A 101 -13.84 20.81 -15.00
CA GLY A 101 -14.16 22.24 -15.16
C GLY A 101 -13.13 23.16 -14.50
N LEU A 102 -13.19 24.46 -14.86
CA LEU A 102 -12.43 25.48 -14.14
C LEU A 102 -13.03 25.68 -12.74
N VAL A 103 -12.19 25.65 -11.72
CA VAL A 103 -12.60 25.76 -10.33
C VAL A 103 -11.67 26.69 -9.56
N THR A 104 -12.21 27.39 -8.56
CA THR A 104 -11.40 28.04 -7.52
C THR A 104 -11.39 27.17 -6.28
N ILE A 105 -10.20 26.72 -5.87
CA ILE A 105 -10.00 25.96 -4.64
C ILE A 105 -9.40 26.86 -3.59
N ASN A 106 -10.06 26.96 -2.44
CA ASN A 106 -9.55 27.65 -1.26
C ASN A 106 -9.36 26.60 -0.15
N LEU A 107 -8.14 26.20 0.12
CA LEU A 107 -7.81 25.31 1.24
C LEU A 107 -7.31 26.13 2.43
N THR A 108 -7.90 25.90 3.60
CA THR A 108 -7.46 26.50 4.86
C THR A 108 -7.07 25.44 5.87
N VAL A 109 -5.85 25.54 6.40
CA VAL A 109 -5.35 24.72 7.52
C VAL A 109 -5.50 25.54 8.80
N SER A 110 -6.27 25.03 9.77
CA SER A 110 -6.70 25.76 10.97
C SER A 110 -6.61 24.92 12.24
N ASN A 111 -6.94 25.52 13.38
CA ASN A 111 -7.01 24.83 14.69
C ASN A 111 -5.73 24.09 15.11
N SER A 112 -4.57 24.65 14.79
CA SER A 112 -3.26 24.02 15.05
C SER A 112 -3.06 22.66 14.36
N ALA A 113 -3.86 22.35 13.33
CA ALA A 113 -3.75 21.12 12.57
C ALA A 113 -2.39 21.00 11.87
N LYS A 114 -1.90 19.79 11.81
CA LYS A 114 -0.68 19.42 11.08
C LYS A 114 -1.04 18.52 9.92
N ILE A 115 -0.49 18.80 8.75
CA ILE A 115 -0.58 17.92 7.60
C ILE A 115 0.80 17.31 7.38
N GLY A 116 0.88 15.99 7.21
CA GLY A 116 2.17 15.34 7.06
C GLY A 116 2.16 14.15 6.13
N SER A 117 3.35 13.61 5.86
CA SER A 117 3.53 12.34 5.16
C SER A 117 4.11 11.29 6.09
N LEU A 118 3.71 10.04 5.89
CA LEU A 118 4.33 8.87 6.52
C LEU A 118 5.43 8.26 5.65
N VAL A 119 5.48 8.60 4.37
CA VAL A 119 6.37 7.97 3.36
C VAL A 119 7.19 9.03 2.66
N SER A 120 8.50 8.82 2.55
CA SER A 120 9.43 9.78 1.90
C SER A 120 9.13 10.03 0.42
N GLY A 121 8.43 9.12 -0.24
CA GLY A 121 8.00 9.25 -1.65
C GLY A 121 6.70 10.04 -1.85
N LEU A 122 6.04 10.51 -0.79
CA LEU A 122 4.80 11.27 -0.87
C LEU A 122 4.91 12.59 -0.12
N PRO A 123 4.22 13.67 -0.55
CA PRO A 123 4.18 14.93 0.17
C PRO A 123 3.22 14.87 1.35
N GLY A 124 3.36 15.79 2.29
CA GLY A 124 2.30 16.06 3.26
C GLY A 124 1.04 16.57 2.58
N LEU A 125 1.19 17.51 1.64
CA LEU A 125 0.10 18.14 0.89
C LEU A 125 0.37 18.08 -0.62
N ASP A 126 -0.60 17.58 -1.39
CA ASP A 126 -0.53 17.49 -2.85
C ASP A 126 -1.62 18.35 -3.51
N PHE A 127 -1.19 19.38 -4.24
CA PHE A 127 -2.05 20.27 -5.02
C PHE A 127 -2.05 19.96 -6.51
N ARG A 128 -1.46 18.87 -6.93
CA ARG A 128 -1.38 18.51 -8.35
C ARG A 128 -2.72 18.02 -8.87
N GLY A 129 -2.83 18.05 -10.20
CA GLY A 129 -3.91 17.40 -10.91
C GLY A 129 -5.06 18.28 -11.35
N PHE A 130 -5.08 19.55 -11.02
CA PHE A 130 -6.11 20.49 -11.50
C PHE A 130 -5.86 20.93 -12.94
N PRO A 131 -6.91 21.25 -13.73
CA PRO A 131 -6.77 21.88 -15.04
C PRO A 131 -5.96 23.17 -15.03
N THR A 132 -5.37 23.55 -16.17
CA THR A 132 -4.35 24.61 -16.26
C THR A 132 -4.85 26.00 -15.82
N ASN A 133 -6.08 26.33 -15.85
CA ASN A 133 -6.57 27.67 -15.50
C ASN A 133 -7.38 27.69 -14.20
N CYS A 134 -7.28 26.65 -13.37
CA CYS A 134 -7.86 26.67 -12.03
C CYS A 134 -7.16 27.67 -11.12
N VAL A 135 -7.90 28.28 -10.20
CA VAL A 135 -7.35 29.15 -9.17
C VAL A 135 -7.16 28.36 -7.89
N LEU A 136 -5.90 28.21 -7.45
CA LEU A 136 -5.55 27.41 -6.28
C LEU A 136 -5.01 28.33 -5.18
N ASN A 137 -5.65 28.29 -4.01
CA ASN A 137 -5.29 29.09 -2.84
C ASN A 137 -5.10 28.18 -1.62
N LEU A 138 -3.98 28.38 -0.93
CA LEU A 138 -3.67 27.71 0.34
C LEU A 138 -3.46 28.75 1.43
N THR A 139 -4.16 28.61 2.54
CA THR A 139 -3.95 29.40 3.75
C THR A 139 -3.54 28.49 4.90
N ILE A 140 -2.38 28.74 5.49
CA ILE A 140 -1.87 28.01 6.65
C ILE A 140 -1.91 29.00 7.82
N ASN A 141 -2.80 28.77 8.77
CA ASN A 141 -2.96 29.64 9.93
C ASN A 141 -1.81 29.48 10.94
N SER A 142 -1.66 30.46 11.81
CA SER A 142 -0.67 30.41 12.90
C SER A 142 -0.89 29.17 13.78
N GLY A 143 0.19 28.51 14.15
CA GLY A 143 0.19 27.25 14.91
C GLY A 143 -0.04 25.99 14.08
N CYS A 144 -0.45 26.12 12.79
CA CYS A 144 -0.59 25.00 11.87
C CYS A 144 0.74 24.68 11.18
N ALA A 145 0.85 23.45 10.64
CA ALA A 145 2.06 23.05 9.94
C ALA A 145 1.80 22.05 8.81
N ILE A 146 2.71 22.03 7.82
CA ILE A 146 2.79 21.02 6.78
C ILE A 146 4.22 20.46 6.77
N TYR A 147 4.34 19.14 6.90
CA TYR A 147 5.62 18.45 7.05
C TYR A 147 5.79 17.32 6.03
N GLY A 148 7.02 17.14 5.55
CA GLY A 148 7.45 15.88 4.96
C GLY A 148 7.74 14.82 6.03
N CYS A 149 7.85 13.55 5.67
CA CYS A 149 8.29 12.50 6.58
C CYS A 149 9.82 12.50 6.75
N GLY A 150 10.32 11.98 7.86
CA GLY A 150 11.75 11.78 8.06
C GLY A 150 12.28 10.57 7.26
N GLY A 151 13.50 10.68 6.76
CA GLY A 151 14.19 9.57 6.10
C GLY A 151 14.69 8.52 7.09
N THR A 152 14.69 7.26 6.70
CA THR A 152 15.16 6.13 7.53
C THR A 152 16.69 6.15 7.70
N GLY A 153 17.18 5.73 8.85
CA GLY A 153 18.61 5.53 9.09
C GLY A 153 19.14 4.30 8.31
N GLY A 154 20.38 4.39 7.84
CA GLY A 154 21.06 3.26 7.20
C GLY A 154 21.38 2.15 8.19
N ARG A 155 21.25 0.88 7.77
CA ARG A 155 21.68 -0.28 8.58
C ARG A 155 23.21 -0.26 8.80
N GLY A 156 23.67 -0.90 9.87
CA GLY A 156 25.09 -1.15 10.06
C GLY A 156 25.67 -1.99 8.91
N GLY A 157 26.94 -1.76 8.59
CA GLY A 157 27.67 -2.56 7.62
C GLY A 157 28.14 -3.88 8.21
N ASN A 158 28.24 -4.91 7.39
CA ASN A 158 28.85 -6.19 7.74
C ASN A 158 30.22 -6.37 7.05
N TRP A 159 30.84 -7.50 7.33
CA TRP A 159 32.13 -7.87 6.74
C TRP A 159 32.14 -7.80 5.20
N GLY A 160 33.00 -6.96 4.66
CA GLY A 160 33.22 -6.83 3.20
C GLY A 160 32.19 -5.97 2.45
N ASN A 161 31.12 -5.49 3.10
CA ASN A 161 30.10 -4.67 2.47
C ASN A 161 30.09 -3.22 3.01
N VAL A 162 29.86 -2.26 2.14
CA VAL A 162 29.65 -0.86 2.52
C VAL A 162 28.34 -0.78 3.30
N ALA A 163 28.33 -0.06 4.42
CA ALA A 163 27.10 0.17 5.16
C ALA A 163 26.11 0.94 4.30
N PRO A 164 24.82 0.57 4.30
CA PRO A 164 23.79 1.31 3.58
C PRO A 164 23.71 2.78 4.00
N SER A 165 23.42 3.64 3.05
CA SER A 165 23.12 5.05 3.31
C SER A 165 21.76 5.21 3.95
N GLY A 166 21.57 6.32 4.69
CA GLY A 166 20.25 6.74 5.11
C GLY A 166 19.39 7.16 3.91
N SER A 167 18.08 7.04 4.03
CA SER A 167 17.16 7.49 2.98
C SER A 167 16.92 9.00 3.03
N ALA A 168 16.45 9.57 1.93
CA ALA A 168 16.04 10.97 1.88
C ALA A 168 14.78 11.21 2.73
N GLY A 169 14.64 12.44 3.27
CA GLY A 169 13.40 12.92 3.84
C GLY A 169 12.36 13.25 2.75
N GLY A 170 11.08 13.20 3.08
CA GLY A 170 9.98 13.53 2.18
C GLY A 170 9.73 15.04 2.04
N ASP A 171 9.06 15.43 0.97
CA ASP A 171 8.68 16.81 0.72
C ASP A 171 7.41 17.20 1.48
N ALA A 172 7.25 18.50 1.81
CA ALA A 172 6.05 18.96 2.49
C ALA A 172 4.89 19.23 1.51
N ILE A 173 5.14 19.97 0.43
CA ILE A 173 4.12 20.38 -0.55
C ILE A 173 4.58 20.06 -1.98
N TRP A 174 3.67 19.49 -2.77
CA TRP A 174 3.83 19.33 -4.22
C TRP A 174 2.86 20.20 -5.00
N LEU A 175 3.38 20.92 -6.00
CA LEU A 175 2.64 21.83 -6.87
C LEU A 175 2.97 21.56 -8.34
N ASP A 176 1.97 21.61 -9.22
CA ASP A 176 2.13 21.58 -10.67
C ASP A 176 1.38 22.71 -11.39
N LYS A 177 0.70 23.57 -10.63
CA LYS A 177 -0.08 24.70 -11.11
C LYS A 177 0.13 25.94 -10.24
N ALA A 178 -0.11 27.11 -10.81
CA ALA A 178 -0.03 28.36 -10.08
C ALA A 178 -0.91 28.32 -8.82
N THR A 179 -0.28 28.45 -7.66
CA THR A 179 -0.91 28.36 -6.35
C THR A 179 -0.52 29.57 -5.50
N THR A 180 -1.49 30.28 -4.97
CA THR A 180 -1.26 31.37 -4.03
C THR A 180 -1.22 30.83 -2.61
N ILE A 181 -0.14 31.09 -1.87
CA ILE A 181 0.08 30.55 -0.53
C ILE A 181 0.18 31.70 0.48
N VAL A 182 -0.72 31.69 1.46
CA VAL A 182 -0.66 32.53 2.66
C VAL A 182 -0.18 31.66 3.80
N ASN A 183 1.13 31.72 4.12
CA ASN A 183 1.72 30.92 5.18
C ASN A 183 1.94 31.77 6.44
N ASN A 184 1.10 31.57 7.47
CA ASN A 184 1.30 32.13 8.81
C ASN A 184 1.78 31.07 9.82
N GLY A 185 1.99 29.84 9.34
CA GLY A 185 2.42 28.69 10.12
C GLY A 185 3.82 28.18 9.74
N THR A 186 3.95 26.87 9.64
CA THR A 186 5.22 26.18 9.31
C THR A 186 5.05 25.27 8.10
N VAL A 187 5.99 25.35 7.15
CA VAL A 187 6.13 24.39 6.05
C VAL A 187 7.57 23.87 6.03
N ALA A 188 7.76 22.56 6.22
CA ALA A 188 9.09 21.98 6.33
C ALA A 188 9.18 20.60 5.68
N GLY A 189 10.19 20.38 4.86
CA GLY A 189 10.58 19.06 4.39
C GLY A 189 11.08 18.20 5.54
N GLY A 190 11.02 16.88 5.37
CA GLY A 190 11.58 15.93 6.33
C GLY A 190 13.11 15.94 6.32
N GLY A 191 13.75 15.58 7.42
CA GLY A 191 15.20 15.39 7.49
C GLY A 191 15.62 14.08 6.86
N GLY A 192 16.79 13.99 6.29
CA GLY A 192 17.39 12.75 5.80
C GLY A 192 17.83 11.83 6.94
N GLY A 193 17.79 10.51 6.75
CA GLY A 193 18.32 9.55 7.71
C GLY A 193 19.84 9.56 7.77
N GLY A 194 20.42 9.23 8.90
CA GLY A 194 21.87 9.06 9.07
C GLY A 194 22.39 7.78 8.41
N GLY A 195 23.62 7.78 7.93
CA GLY A 195 24.28 6.58 7.39
C GLY A 195 24.60 5.54 8.45
N GLY A 196 24.59 4.26 8.09
CA GLY A 196 25.01 3.17 8.99
C GLY A 196 26.51 3.16 9.23
N GLY A 197 26.94 2.68 10.40
CA GLY A 197 28.34 2.50 10.77
C GLY A 197 29.02 1.35 10.04
N ALA A 198 30.34 1.45 9.81
CA ALA A 198 31.15 0.42 9.21
C ALA A 198 31.30 -0.81 10.10
N GLY A 199 31.17 -2.01 9.52
CA GLY A 199 31.52 -3.29 10.15
C GLY A 199 32.98 -3.68 9.87
N TRP A 200 33.52 -4.63 10.62
CA TRP A 200 34.87 -5.11 10.50
C TRP A 200 35.02 -6.58 10.91
N ALA A 201 35.99 -7.31 10.28
CA ALA A 201 36.38 -8.63 10.72
C ALA A 201 37.90 -8.79 10.56
N PRO A 202 38.63 -9.04 11.67
CA PRO A 202 40.03 -9.44 11.60
C PRO A 202 40.16 -10.85 11.01
N THR A 203 41.29 -11.09 10.34
CA THR A 203 41.60 -12.41 9.76
C THR A 203 41.55 -13.51 10.81
N GLY A 204 40.71 -14.53 10.62
CA GLY A 204 40.55 -15.65 11.53
C GLY A 204 39.61 -15.40 12.72
N MET A 205 38.91 -14.28 12.78
CA MET A 205 37.90 -13.97 13.79
C MET A 205 36.51 -13.80 13.16
N TYR A 206 35.48 -13.87 14.00
CA TYR A 206 34.11 -13.63 13.59
C TYR A 206 33.87 -12.15 13.29
N GLY A 207 33.00 -11.85 12.28
CA GLY A 207 32.68 -10.49 11.90
C GLY A 207 32.00 -9.68 13.00
N MET A 208 32.39 -8.41 13.14
CA MET A 208 31.78 -7.43 14.03
C MET A 208 30.85 -6.53 13.20
N GLY A 209 29.57 -6.46 13.58
CA GLY A 209 28.57 -5.63 12.91
C GLY A 209 28.72 -4.14 13.22
N GLY A 210 28.44 -3.29 12.25
CA GLY A 210 28.35 -1.85 12.43
C GLY A 210 27.01 -1.44 13.07
N ALA A 211 26.97 -0.26 13.65
CA ALA A 211 25.77 0.31 14.26
C ALA A 211 24.79 0.87 13.21
N GLY A 212 23.50 0.93 13.54
CA GLY A 212 22.49 1.59 12.73
C GLY A 212 22.58 3.13 12.79
N GLY A 213 22.21 3.80 11.71
CA GLY A 213 22.09 5.27 11.66
C GLY A 213 20.80 5.76 12.30
N GLY A 214 20.77 7.03 12.75
CA GLY A 214 19.56 7.67 13.29
C GLY A 214 18.56 8.04 12.19
N GLY A 215 17.28 8.03 12.49
CA GLY A 215 16.22 8.49 11.60
C GLY A 215 16.17 10.01 11.46
N GLY A 216 15.70 10.54 10.34
CA GLY A 216 15.53 11.97 10.09
C GLY A 216 14.29 12.55 10.80
N ALA A 217 14.26 13.87 10.99
CA ALA A 217 13.09 14.57 11.51
C ALA A 217 11.96 14.64 10.47
N GLY A 218 10.71 14.67 10.90
CA GLY A 218 9.56 14.82 10.00
C GLY A 218 8.24 14.75 10.75
N PHE A 219 7.11 14.81 10.05
CA PHE A 219 5.78 14.64 10.64
C PHE A 219 5.74 13.32 11.42
N ARG A 220 6.16 12.29 10.78
CA ARG A 220 6.69 11.11 11.43
C ARG A 220 8.20 11.17 11.33
N GLY A 221 8.89 11.05 12.45
CA GLY A 221 10.35 10.92 12.42
C GLY A 221 10.75 9.67 11.67
N GLY A 222 11.86 9.76 10.93
CA GLY A 222 12.41 8.62 10.23
C GLY A 222 12.82 7.52 11.20
N ILE A 223 12.72 6.29 10.74
CA ILE A 223 13.05 5.10 11.50
C ILE A 223 14.57 5.02 11.71
N ALA A 224 14.96 4.48 12.84
CA ALA A 224 16.35 4.15 13.11
C ALA A 224 16.84 2.98 12.23
N GLY A 225 18.05 3.08 11.73
CA GLY A 225 18.72 1.94 11.12
C GLY A 225 19.05 0.87 12.14
N GLN A 226 18.84 -0.39 11.78
CA GLN A 226 19.16 -1.53 12.63
C GLN A 226 20.67 -1.82 12.61
N PRO A 227 21.24 -2.38 13.68
CA PRO A 227 22.61 -2.85 13.68
C PRO A 227 22.72 -4.11 12.81
N GLU A 228 23.89 -4.35 12.25
CA GLU A 228 24.17 -5.67 11.68
C GLU A 228 24.50 -6.68 12.79
N SER A 229 24.13 -7.94 12.58
CA SER A 229 24.39 -9.00 13.56
C SER A 229 25.89 -9.22 13.77
N SER A 230 26.29 -9.34 15.02
CA SER A 230 27.64 -9.76 15.43
C SER A 230 27.64 -11.25 15.75
N ALA A 231 28.80 -11.92 15.57
CA ALA A 231 28.96 -13.31 16.01
C ALA A 231 28.79 -13.45 17.53
N ALA A 232 28.48 -14.67 17.98
CA ALA A 232 28.53 -15.01 19.40
C ALA A 232 29.90 -14.59 19.99
N ASP A 233 29.93 -14.13 21.21
CA ASP A 233 31.10 -13.61 21.93
C ASP A 233 31.58 -12.18 21.56
N VAL A 234 30.87 -11.44 20.74
CA VAL A 234 31.13 -10.03 20.45
C VAL A 234 30.04 -9.19 21.09
N SER A 235 30.38 -8.04 21.70
CA SER A 235 29.34 -7.13 22.18
C SER A 235 28.47 -6.68 21.01
N ALA A 236 27.16 -6.78 21.15
CA ALA A 236 26.25 -6.43 20.09
C ALA A 236 26.35 -4.93 19.73
N ALA A 237 26.34 -4.63 18.44
CA ALA A 237 26.08 -3.27 17.97
C ALA A 237 24.64 -2.86 18.32
N THR A 238 24.38 -1.56 18.44
CA THR A 238 23.05 -1.07 18.77
C THR A 238 22.40 -0.38 17.57
N ALA A 239 21.08 -0.42 17.51
CA ALA A 239 20.29 0.40 16.60
C ALA A 239 20.53 1.89 16.88
N GLY A 240 20.30 2.74 15.90
CA GLY A 240 20.14 4.18 16.11
C GLY A 240 18.87 4.47 16.91
N SER A 241 18.50 5.73 17.05
CA SER A 241 17.17 6.12 17.53
C SER A 241 16.33 6.70 16.38
N ALA A 242 15.01 6.54 16.48
CA ALA A 242 14.08 7.18 15.54
C ALA A 242 14.18 8.70 15.61
N GLY A 243 13.84 9.38 14.55
CA GLY A 243 13.67 10.83 14.52
C GLY A 243 12.36 11.24 15.20
N SER A 244 12.13 12.53 15.28
CA SER A 244 10.88 13.13 15.77
C SER A 244 10.45 14.29 14.86
N VAL A 245 9.29 14.86 15.12
CA VAL A 245 8.81 16.05 14.39
C VAL A 245 9.77 17.25 14.51
N SER A 246 10.57 17.31 15.58
CA SER A 246 11.47 18.43 15.86
C SER A 246 12.96 18.14 15.70
N GLY A 247 13.36 16.88 15.53
CA GLY A 247 14.78 16.55 15.41
C GLY A 247 15.07 15.15 14.90
N GLY A 248 16.24 14.99 14.29
CA GLY A 248 16.75 13.69 13.87
C GLY A 248 17.18 12.82 15.04
N GLY A 249 17.10 11.51 14.87
CA GLY A 249 17.53 10.52 15.84
C GLY A 249 19.06 10.40 15.89
N SER A 250 19.59 9.91 17.00
CA SER A 250 21.03 9.61 17.15
C SER A 250 21.40 8.29 16.47
N GLY A 251 22.64 8.17 16.01
CA GLY A 251 23.21 6.90 15.58
C GLY A 251 23.43 5.93 16.77
N GLY A 252 23.41 4.65 16.48
CA GLY A 252 23.72 3.60 17.48
C GLY A 252 25.23 3.46 17.70
N ASN A 253 25.61 2.64 18.68
CA ASN A 253 27.00 2.31 19.00
C ASN A 253 27.45 1.06 18.25
N GLY A 254 28.70 1.06 17.77
CA GLY A 254 29.34 -0.11 17.17
C GLY A 254 29.58 -1.24 18.16
N SER A 255 29.75 -2.45 17.64
CA SER A 255 30.16 -3.62 18.45
C SER A 255 31.63 -3.54 18.87
N SER A 256 32.00 -4.24 19.93
CA SER A 256 33.40 -4.29 20.44
C SER A 256 33.80 -5.68 20.91
N LYS A 257 35.07 -6.04 20.69
CA LYS A 257 35.74 -7.24 21.25
C LYS A 257 37.24 -6.99 21.36
N ASP A 258 37.86 -7.42 22.45
CA ASP A 258 39.31 -7.41 22.68
C ASP A 258 39.99 -6.06 22.38
N GLY A 259 39.34 -4.96 22.74
CA GLY A 259 39.87 -3.60 22.49
C GLY A 259 39.62 -3.04 21.09
N TYR A 260 38.98 -3.78 20.20
CA TYR A 260 38.55 -3.32 18.87
C TYR A 260 37.08 -2.92 18.90
N THR A 261 36.73 -1.83 18.23
CA THR A 261 35.35 -1.35 18.10
C THR A 261 35.02 -1.03 16.65
N THR A 262 33.80 -1.33 16.22
CA THR A 262 33.27 -0.85 14.94
C THR A 262 32.75 0.57 15.06
N HIS A 263 32.48 1.20 13.93
CA HIS A 263 32.05 2.60 13.91
C HIS A 263 30.57 2.73 14.30
N SER A 264 30.28 3.82 15.01
CA SER A 264 28.91 4.23 15.31
C SER A 264 28.18 4.67 14.04
N GLY A 265 26.86 4.52 14.04
CA GLY A 265 25.98 5.11 13.04
C GLY A 265 25.97 6.63 13.15
N ALA A 266 25.63 7.31 12.07
CA ALA A 266 25.52 8.77 12.03
C ALA A 266 24.11 9.23 12.46
N THR A 267 24.00 10.48 12.89
CA THR A 267 22.72 11.09 13.27
C THR A 267 21.83 11.37 12.08
N GLY A 268 20.53 11.29 12.26
CA GLY A 268 19.54 11.79 11.30
C GLY A 268 19.54 13.30 11.21
N GLY A 269 19.11 13.85 10.09
CA GLY A 269 18.99 15.30 9.87
C GLY A 269 17.78 15.90 10.60
N GLY A 270 17.87 17.17 10.98
CA GLY A 270 16.72 17.99 11.36
C GLY A 270 15.78 18.22 10.18
N LEU A 271 14.62 18.88 10.39
CA LEU A 271 13.68 19.22 9.33
C LEU A 271 14.39 19.86 8.12
N GLY A 272 14.17 19.31 6.93
CA GLY A 272 14.78 19.78 5.68
C GLY A 272 16.29 19.65 5.58
N ALA A 273 16.99 19.10 6.57
CA ALA A 273 18.44 18.93 6.59
C ALA A 273 18.84 17.50 6.17
N ALA A 274 19.99 17.36 5.52
CA ALA A 274 20.56 16.05 5.24
C ALA A 274 20.97 15.34 6.52
N GLY A 275 20.87 14.01 6.52
CA GLY A 275 21.42 13.17 7.60
C GLY A 275 22.95 13.18 7.58
N GLY A 276 23.57 12.88 8.71
CA GLY A 276 25.02 12.73 8.80
C GLY A 276 25.51 11.47 8.07
N GLY A 277 26.67 11.54 7.46
CA GLY A 277 27.38 10.37 6.94
C GLY A 277 28.28 9.74 8.01
N SER A 278 28.30 8.43 8.12
CA SER A 278 29.30 7.75 8.94
C SER A 278 30.65 7.72 8.19
N THR A 279 31.67 8.34 8.79
CA THR A 279 32.99 8.53 8.15
C THR A 279 33.98 7.39 8.40
N GLY A 280 33.57 6.33 9.08
CA GLY A 280 34.48 5.23 9.40
C GLY A 280 34.79 4.35 8.22
N SER A 281 36.05 4.21 7.88
CA SER A 281 36.58 3.12 7.07
C SER A 281 37.65 2.37 7.88
N HIS A 282 37.52 1.06 8.02
CA HIS A 282 38.62 0.24 8.49
C HIS A 282 39.45 -0.24 7.31
N THR A 283 40.61 0.34 7.15
CA THR A 283 41.69 -0.25 6.33
C THR A 283 42.67 -0.88 7.30
N SER A 284 42.66 -2.15 7.43
CA SER A 284 43.54 -2.81 8.36
C SER A 284 44.39 -3.90 7.74
N TRP A 285 45.45 -4.17 8.40
CA TRP A 285 46.33 -5.32 8.30
C TRP A 285 45.52 -6.61 8.11
N ALA A 286 45.48 -7.16 6.92
CA ALA A 286 44.93 -8.47 6.51
C ALA A 286 43.44 -8.77 6.85
N GLY A 287 42.63 -7.80 7.27
CA GLY A 287 41.18 -7.96 7.47
C GLY A 287 40.39 -7.27 6.34
N GLN A 288 39.19 -7.75 6.04
CA GLN A 288 38.25 -7.05 5.16
C GLN A 288 37.36 -6.13 6.00
N GLY A 289 37.42 -4.84 5.74
CA GLY A 289 36.56 -3.84 6.36
C GLY A 289 35.49 -3.34 5.40
N SER A 290 34.44 -2.76 5.94
CA SER A 290 33.45 -2.00 5.20
C SER A 290 33.62 -0.50 5.43
N SER A 291 33.09 0.33 4.55
CA SER A 291 32.98 1.76 4.77
C SER A 291 31.59 2.11 5.34
N GLY A 292 31.51 3.23 6.07
CA GLY A 292 30.26 3.76 6.57
C GLY A 292 29.35 4.27 5.44
N GLY A 293 28.06 4.24 5.68
CA GLY A 293 27.04 4.74 4.75
C GLY A 293 26.95 6.27 4.76
N SER A 294 26.54 6.86 3.66
CA SER A 294 26.24 8.29 3.57
C SER A 294 24.90 8.62 4.22
N GLY A 295 24.73 9.85 4.68
CA GLY A 295 23.42 10.33 5.11
C GLY A 295 22.49 10.57 3.91
N GLY A 296 21.18 10.42 4.14
CA GLY A 296 20.14 10.76 3.17
C GLY A 296 19.99 12.28 3.01
N ALA A 297 19.55 12.74 1.84
CA ALA A 297 19.23 14.14 1.61
C ALA A 297 18.03 14.60 2.44
N GLY A 298 17.99 15.88 2.82
CA GLY A 298 16.79 16.49 3.41
C GLY A 298 15.70 16.65 2.35
N GLY A 299 14.44 16.51 2.78
CA GLY A 299 13.25 16.78 1.95
C GLY A 299 13.07 18.28 1.75
N LYS A 300 12.24 18.63 0.76
CA LYS A 300 11.98 20.02 0.35
C LYS A 300 10.72 20.52 1.04
N TYR A 301 10.70 21.82 1.36
CA TYR A 301 9.42 22.42 1.79
C TYR A 301 8.44 22.57 0.62
N THR A 302 8.90 22.69 -0.61
CA THR A 302 8.07 22.73 -1.82
C THR A 302 8.79 22.08 -2.99
N ASP A 303 8.14 21.16 -3.70
CA ASP A 303 8.49 20.74 -5.04
C ASP A 303 7.55 21.43 -6.04
N GLY A 304 8.10 22.02 -7.11
CA GLY A 304 7.36 22.91 -8.00
C GLY A 304 7.21 24.35 -7.47
N ASN A 305 8.21 24.89 -6.78
CA ASN A 305 8.18 26.23 -6.19
C ASN A 305 7.98 27.36 -7.22
N THR A 306 8.30 27.16 -8.50
CA THR A 306 7.97 28.12 -9.57
C THR A 306 6.47 28.35 -9.74
N PHE A 307 5.63 27.43 -9.26
CA PHE A 307 4.17 27.56 -9.27
C PHE A 307 3.64 28.22 -7.99
N ALA A 308 4.46 28.40 -6.96
CA ALA A 308 4.03 29.00 -5.69
C ALA A 308 4.19 30.52 -5.73
N THR A 309 3.11 31.23 -5.39
CA THR A 309 3.15 32.67 -5.05
C THR A 309 2.94 32.82 -3.56
N TRP A 310 4.01 33.08 -2.82
CA TRP A 310 3.97 33.23 -1.37
C TRP A 310 3.57 34.65 -1.00
N SER A 311 2.34 34.84 -0.55
CA SER A 311 1.83 36.16 -0.10
C SER A 311 2.31 36.51 1.30
N THR A 312 2.49 35.52 2.16
CA THR A 312 3.22 35.61 3.43
C THR A 312 4.14 34.41 3.56
N GLU A 313 5.27 34.57 4.22
CA GLU A 313 6.29 33.53 4.17
C GLU A 313 6.29 32.56 5.37
N GLY A 314 5.81 32.97 6.53
CA GLY A 314 5.83 32.15 7.74
C GLY A 314 7.19 31.51 8.01
N THR A 315 7.20 30.34 8.63
CA THR A 315 8.41 29.53 8.79
C THR A 315 8.51 28.50 7.68
N ARG A 316 9.63 28.49 6.94
CA ARG A 316 9.95 27.49 5.91
C ARG A 316 11.32 26.88 6.20
N THR A 317 11.38 25.54 6.21
CA THR A 317 12.62 24.80 6.54
C THR A 317 12.90 23.72 5.49
N GLY A 318 14.08 23.70 4.97
CA GLY A 318 14.51 22.85 3.86
C GLY A 318 14.79 23.64 2.58
N SER A 319 15.06 22.96 1.49
CA SER A 319 15.24 23.57 0.16
C SER A 319 13.91 23.69 -0.59
N ALA A 320 13.83 24.60 -1.55
CA ALA A 320 12.78 24.59 -2.56
C ALA A 320 13.33 23.97 -3.84
N ASN A 321 12.49 23.27 -4.56
CA ASN A 321 12.79 22.86 -5.93
C ASN A 321 11.98 23.71 -6.91
N ASN A 322 12.67 24.40 -7.80
CA ASN A 322 12.06 25.27 -8.80
C ASN A 322 11.48 24.50 -9.99
N SER A 323 11.90 23.27 -10.22
CA SER A 323 11.32 22.38 -11.22
C SER A 323 10.55 21.27 -10.51
N VAL A 324 9.45 20.82 -11.10
CA VAL A 324 8.77 19.61 -10.65
C VAL A 324 9.68 18.42 -10.96
N THR A 325 10.54 18.05 -10.02
CA THR A 325 11.39 16.85 -10.19
C THR A 325 10.62 15.57 -9.92
N ASN A 326 9.57 15.64 -9.12
CA ASN A 326 8.64 14.55 -8.87
C ASN A 326 7.39 14.64 -9.77
N GLY A 327 7.46 15.40 -10.87
CA GLY A 327 6.43 15.42 -11.93
C GLY A 327 6.41 14.17 -12.78
N VAL A 328 7.39 13.29 -12.63
CA VAL A 328 7.30 11.90 -13.04
C VAL A 328 6.80 11.16 -11.82
N SER A 329 5.53 10.91 -11.78
CA SER A 329 4.94 10.06 -10.78
C SER A 329 5.68 8.73 -10.77
N LEU A 330 6.39 8.48 -9.71
CA LEU A 330 6.73 7.14 -9.34
C LEU A 330 5.40 6.50 -8.94
N ASN A 331 4.82 5.69 -9.82
CA ASN A 331 3.60 4.96 -9.54
C ASN A 331 3.95 3.71 -8.74
N PRO A 332 3.88 3.78 -7.41
CA PRO A 332 4.21 2.64 -6.59
C PRO A 332 3.17 1.54 -6.79
N TYR A 333 3.64 0.30 -6.79
CA TYR A 333 2.81 -0.88 -6.97
C TYR A 333 3.39 -2.06 -6.18
N LEU A 334 2.55 -3.06 -5.99
CA LEU A 334 2.90 -4.36 -5.43
C LEU A 334 2.63 -5.46 -6.45
N GLU A 335 3.16 -6.64 -6.18
CA GLU A 335 2.91 -7.85 -6.96
C GLU A 335 2.42 -8.96 -6.03
N SER A 336 1.34 -9.67 -6.39
CA SER A 336 0.79 -10.72 -5.54
C SER A 336 1.64 -11.98 -5.52
N ASN A 337 2.43 -12.19 -6.56
CA ASN A 337 3.17 -13.42 -6.81
C ASN A 337 4.64 -13.37 -6.37
N ASN A 338 5.07 -12.34 -5.66
CA ASN A 338 6.42 -12.26 -5.13
C ASN A 338 6.51 -11.63 -3.73
N SER A 339 7.71 -11.62 -3.16
CA SER A 339 8.02 -11.06 -1.84
C SER A 339 8.74 -9.72 -1.90
N VAL A 340 8.90 -9.10 -3.08
CA VAL A 340 9.51 -7.78 -3.22
C VAL A 340 8.57 -6.71 -2.67
N GLY A 341 9.07 -5.81 -1.84
CA GLY A 341 8.29 -4.69 -1.30
C GLY A 341 7.73 -3.77 -2.39
N ILE A 342 7.35 -2.57 -2.02
CA ILE A 342 6.82 -1.58 -2.96
C ILE A 342 7.85 -1.31 -4.07
N GLN A 343 7.39 -1.34 -5.30
CA GLN A 343 8.17 -1.00 -6.49
C GLN A 343 7.59 0.26 -7.13
N THR A 344 8.37 0.94 -7.93
CA THR A 344 7.95 2.16 -8.62
C THR A 344 8.26 2.05 -10.10
N ASP A 345 7.33 2.46 -10.95
CA ASP A 345 7.50 2.46 -12.39
C ASP A 345 6.72 3.63 -13.01
N THR A 346 7.32 4.32 -13.95
CA THR A 346 6.72 5.49 -14.61
C THR A 346 5.83 5.13 -15.78
N ASP A 347 5.92 3.88 -16.27
CA ASP A 347 5.27 3.43 -17.50
C ASP A 347 4.17 2.37 -17.28
N ARG A 348 3.83 2.05 -16.02
CA ARG A 348 2.77 1.09 -15.71
C ARG A 348 1.44 1.80 -15.55
N LEU A 349 1.06 2.20 -14.36
CA LEU A 349 -0.20 2.89 -14.11
C LEU A 349 0.05 4.40 -14.12
N LEU A 350 -0.58 5.11 -15.04
CA LEU A 350 -0.41 6.56 -15.19
C LEU A 350 -1.49 7.34 -14.44
N GLU A 351 -2.70 6.77 -14.32
CA GLU A 351 -3.86 7.48 -13.77
C GLU A 351 -4.96 6.50 -13.34
N ILE A 352 -5.68 6.81 -12.27
CA ILE A 352 -6.98 6.23 -11.94
C ILE A 352 -8.02 7.34 -12.04
N ASN A 353 -8.94 7.25 -13.00
CA ASN A 353 -9.98 8.25 -13.24
C ASN A 353 -11.35 7.82 -12.73
N SER A 354 -12.38 8.63 -12.93
CA SER A 354 -13.73 8.41 -12.38
C SER A 354 -14.43 7.15 -12.88
N SER A 355 -14.00 6.59 -14.02
CA SER A 355 -14.66 5.43 -14.67
C SER A 355 -13.68 4.42 -15.23
N GLY A 356 -12.44 4.42 -14.76
CA GLY A 356 -11.40 3.54 -15.23
C GLY A 356 -10.00 3.96 -14.84
N PHE A 357 -9.03 3.69 -15.71
CA PHE A 357 -7.62 3.98 -15.45
C PHE A 357 -6.83 4.14 -16.75
N LYS A 358 -5.62 4.66 -16.66
CA LYS A 358 -4.73 4.86 -17.79
C LYS A 358 -3.39 4.18 -17.51
N VAL A 359 -2.90 3.42 -18.48
CA VAL A 359 -1.62 2.71 -18.42
C VAL A 359 -0.62 3.27 -19.45
N GLY A 360 0.66 3.10 -19.17
CA GLY A 360 1.77 3.44 -20.04
C GLY A 360 2.19 2.29 -20.95
N ALA A 361 3.48 2.27 -21.33
CA ALA A 361 4.03 1.34 -22.30
C ALA A 361 4.53 0.01 -21.72
N ASP A 362 4.54 -0.16 -20.39
CA ASP A 362 5.10 -1.36 -19.76
C ASP A 362 4.32 -2.63 -20.15
N ASN A 363 5.06 -3.68 -20.48
CA ASN A 363 4.49 -4.96 -20.95
C ASN A 363 3.64 -5.69 -19.90
N THR A 364 3.80 -5.39 -18.62
CA THR A 364 2.97 -5.99 -17.54
C THR A 364 1.53 -5.53 -17.62
N VAL A 365 1.29 -4.32 -18.15
CA VAL A 365 -0.04 -3.68 -18.19
C VAL A 365 -0.51 -3.26 -19.58
N ASN A 366 0.39 -3.17 -20.61
CA ASN A 366 0.00 -2.68 -21.95
C ASN A 366 0.79 -3.28 -23.12
N GLU A 367 1.26 -4.53 -23.03
CA GLU A 367 1.96 -5.19 -24.13
C GLU A 367 1.10 -5.25 -25.40
N ASN A 368 1.69 -4.88 -26.54
CA ASN A 368 0.97 -4.78 -27.82
C ASN A 368 0.29 -6.09 -28.22
N SER A 369 -0.99 -6.00 -28.59
CA SER A 369 -1.84 -7.12 -29.05
C SER A 369 -2.00 -8.27 -28.02
N LYS A 370 -1.71 -8.02 -26.74
CA LYS A 370 -1.96 -8.97 -25.65
C LYS A 370 -3.21 -8.62 -24.89
N ASN A 371 -3.86 -9.62 -24.31
CA ASN A 371 -5.09 -9.47 -23.55
C ASN A 371 -4.81 -9.32 -22.07
N PHE A 372 -5.57 -8.45 -21.42
CA PHE A 372 -5.48 -8.14 -20.00
C PHE A 372 -6.84 -8.28 -19.32
N VAL A 373 -6.81 -8.49 -18.03
CA VAL A 373 -7.96 -8.33 -17.14
C VAL A 373 -7.55 -7.44 -15.97
N ALA A 374 -8.48 -6.60 -15.53
CA ALA A 374 -8.34 -5.79 -14.33
C ALA A 374 -9.56 -5.96 -13.44
N TRP A 375 -9.33 -6.13 -12.15
CA TRP A 375 -10.32 -6.15 -11.09
C TRP A 375 -10.13 -4.90 -10.24
N ALA A 376 -11.23 -4.25 -9.90
CA ALA A 376 -11.23 -2.98 -9.21
C ALA A 376 -12.13 -3.00 -7.99
N TRP A 377 -11.68 -2.41 -6.89
CA TRP A 377 -12.44 -2.25 -5.65
C TRP A 377 -12.49 -0.79 -5.23
N ARG A 378 -13.63 -0.40 -4.64
CA ARG A 378 -13.86 0.92 -4.10
C ARG A 378 -13.81 0.90 -2.58
N ALA A 379 -12.86 1.64 -1.98
CA ALA A 379 -12.83 1.92 -0.56
C ALA A 379 -13.62 3.22 -0.27
N ASN A 380 -12.98 4.36 -0.07
CA ASN A 380 -13.65 5.61 0.28
C ASN A 380 -13.18 6.81 -0.58
N ASP A 381 -13.02 6.58 -1.89
CA ASP A 381 -12.62 7.58 -2.88
C ASP A 381 -11.32 8.35 -2.52
N GLY A 382 -10.38 7.67 -1.86
CA GLY A 382 -9.11 8.25 -1.39
C GLY A 382 -9.19 8.99 -0.06
N SER A 383 -10.35 8.98 0.61
CA SER A 383 -10.53 9.60 1.92
C SER A 383 -9.99 8.71 3.02
N ALA A 384 -8.81 9.05 3.51
CA ALA A 384 -8.21 8.35 4.63
C ALA A 384 -8.56 8.97 5.98
N THR A 385 -8.67 8.11 6.97
CA THR A 385 -8.75 8.49 8.38
C THR A 385 -7.44 8.10 9.05
N PHE A 386 -6.80 9.04 9.72
CA PHE A 386 -5.70 8.76 10.63
C PHE A 386 -6.28 8.37 12.00
N ASN A 387 -5.82 7.25 12.52
CA ASN A 387 -6.10 6.81 13.88
C ASN A 387 -4.84 6.95 14.74
N ASP A 388 -4.78 8.02 15.53
CA ASP A 388 -3.84 8.15 16.64
C ASP A 388 -4.37 7.28 17.79
N ALA A 389 -3.77 6.10 17.97
CA ALA A 389 -4.22 5.10 18.94
C ALA A 389 -4.21 5.65 20.37
N SER A 390 -3.27 6.55 20.68
CA SER A 390 -3.14 7.16 22.00
C SER A 390 -4.29 8.13 22.31
N SER A 391 -4.79 8.82 21.30
CA SER A 391 -5.85 9.81 21.43
C SER A 391 -7.25 9.21 21.30
N THR A 392 -7.42 8.24 20.36
CA THR A 392 -8.73 7.62 20.09
C THR A 392 -9.06 6.47 21.03
N SER A 393 -8.03 5.87 21.67
CA SER A 393 -8.15 4.61 22.41
C SER A 393 -8.65 3.44 21.55
N VAL A 394 -8.44 3.51 20.22
CA VAL A 394 -8.74 2.44 19.27
C VAL A 394 -7.43 1.86 18.75
N GLY A 395 -7.15 0.61 19.10
CA GLY A 395 -5.87 -0.01 18.82
C GLY A 395 -4.75 0.42 19.76
N THR A 396 -3.54 -0.08 19.50
CA THR A 396 -2.31 0.25 20.24
C THR A 396 -1.23 0.82 19.35
N ILE A 397 -1.40 0.74 18.05
CA ILE A 397 -0.48 1.22 17.02
C ILE A 397 -1.22 2.21 16.13
N ASP A 398 -0.59 3.33 15.85
CA ASP A 398 -1.13 4.34 14.94
C ASP A 398 -1.33 3.76 13.55
N SER A 399 -2.44 4.10 12.94
CA SER A 399 -2.79 3.59 11.62
C SER A 399 -3.50 4.60 10.74
N VAL A 400 -3.47 4.37 9.45
CA VAL A 400 -4.28 5.09 8.47
C VAL A 400 -5.16 4.11 7.76
N HIS A 401 -6.45 4.35 7.71
CA HIS A 401 -7.35 3.51 6.96
C HIS A 401 -8.25 4.31 6.01
N GLU A 402 -8.54 3.71 4.87
CA GLU A 402 -9.54 4.15 3.92
C GLU A 402 -10.60 3.06 3.87
N ALA A 403 -11.77 3.30 4.46
CA ALA A 403 -12.77 2.28 4.70
C ALA A 403 -14.12 2.62 4.08
N ASN A 404 -14.65 1.68 3.31
CA ASN A 404 -16.03 1.68 2.83
C ASN A 404 -16.91 0.88 3.79
N SER A 405 -17.66 1.58 4.63
CA SER A 405 -18.55 0.94 5.61
C SER A 405 -19.74 0.22 4.98
N THR A 406 -20.09 0.49 3.72
CA THR A 406 -21.15 -0.20 2.97
C THR A 406 -20.63 -1.48 2.34
N ALA A 407 -19.55 -1.39 1.54
CA ALA A 407 -18.95 -2.53 0.86
C ALA A 407 -18.08 -3.40 1.77
N LYS A 408 -17.81 -2.95 3.00
CA LYS A 408 -16.95 -3.62 3.97
C LYS A 408 -15.58 -3.97 3.42
N PHE A 409 -14.98 -3.01 2.75
CA PHE A 409 -13.63 -3.06 2.25
C PHE A 409 -12.82 -1.89 2.80
N SER A 410 -11.62 -2.15 3.31
CA SER A 410 -10.70 -1.09 3.71
C SER A 410 -9.25 -1.38 3.31
N ILE A 411 -8.51 -0.29 3.06
CA ILE A 411 -7.07 -0.27 2.85
C ILE A 411 -6.47 0.34 4.11
N VAL A 412 -5.60 -0.40 4.78
CA VAL A 412 -5.05 -0.02 6.09
C VAL A 412 -3.53 0.04 6.00
N ARG A 413 -2.92 1.04 6.63
CA ARG A 413 -1.47 1.17 6.75
C ARG A 413 -1.06 1.42 8.18
N TRP A 414 0.08 0.86 8.56
CA TRP A 414 0.71 1.07 9.85
C TRP A 414 2.21 0.93 9.74
N THR A 415 2.88 1.32 10.80
CA THR A 415 4.29 1.04 11.01
C THR A 415 4.43 0.00 12.09
N GLY A 416 5.22 -0.99 11.82
CA GLY A 416 5.58 -2.01 12.81
C GLY A 416 6.31 -1.42 14.00
N THR A 417 6.17 -2.07 15.14
CA THR A 417 6.80 -1.69 16.41
C THR A 417 7.68 -2.79 16.99
N GLY A 418 7.77 -3.95 16.33
CA GLY A 418 8.45 -5.13 16.85
C GLY A 418 7.76 -5.78 18.04
N SER A 419 6.66 -5.22 18.53
CA SER A 419 5.89 -5.71 19.68
C SER A 419 4.45 -5.97 19.30
N ALA A 420 3.86 -7.05 19.79
CA ALA A 420 2.45 -7.37 19.49
C ALA A 420 1.54 -6.17 19.79
N GLY A 421 0.58 -5.94 18.92
CA GLY A 421 -0.30 -4.78 19.00
C GLY A 421 -1.58 -4.94 18.20
N THR A 422 -2.38 -3.87 18.15
CA THR A 422 -3.66 -3.84 17.46
C THR A 422 -3.78 -2.62 16.55
N ILE A 423 -4.35 -2.81 15.37
CA ILE A 423 -4.45 -1.86 14.26
C ILE A 423 -5.91 -1.54 13.96
N ALA A 424 -6.26 -0.27 13.91
CA ALA A 424 -7.61 0.16 13.51
C ALA A 424 -7.83 -0.01 12.00
N HIS A 425 -8.99 -0.59 11.59
CA HIS A 425 -9.30 -0.87 10.18
C HIS A 425 -10.52 -0.13 9.63
N GLY A 426 -11.32 0.53 10.44
CA GLY A 426 -12.41 1.41 10.02
C GLY A 426 -13.68 0.75 9.45
N LEU A 427 -13.78 -0.58 9.36
CA LEU A 427 -14.93 -1.28 8.75
C LEU A 427 -16.21 -1.23 9.60
N GLY A 428 -16.08 -1.08 10.92
CA GLY A 428 -17.20 -1.15 11.86
C GLY A 428 -17.76 -2.56 12.10
N VAL A 429 -17.17 -3.57 11.50
CA VAL A 429 -17.41 -5.02 11.70
C VAL A 429 -16.06 -5.73 11.65
N ALA A 430 -15.95 -6.91 12.25
CA ALA A 430 -14.72 -7.69 12.16
C ALA A 430 -14.44 -8.10 10.69
N PRO A 431 -13.22 -7.95 10.18
CA PRO A 431 -12.85 -8.49 8.88
C PRO A 431 -12.84 -10.03 8.91
N ASP A 432 -13.37 -10.64 7.85
CA ASP A 432 -13.33 -12.08 7.63
C ASP A 432 -12.10 -12.49 6.82
N LEU A 433 -11.51 -11.56 6.08
CA LEU A 433 -10.29 -11.76 5.31
C LEU A 433 -9.42 -10.52 5.35
N ILE A 434 -8.11 -10.74 5.53
CA ILE A 434 -7.10 -9.68 5.48
C ILE A 434 -5.93 -10.17 4.63
N PHE A 435 -5.61 -9.48 3.54
CA PHE A 435 -4.33 -9.63 2.85
C PHE A 435 -3.37 -8.58 3.39
N ALA A 436 -2.30 -8.99 4.04
CA ALA A 436 -1.32 -8.05 4.60
C ALA A 436 0.10 -8.35 4.10
N ARG A 437 0.92 -7.31 4.01
CA ARG A 437 2.34 -7.45 3.72
C ARG A 437 3.15 -6.22 4.14
N GLN A 438 4.44 -6.45 4.30
CA GLN A 438 5.45 -5.41 4.38
C GLN A 438 5.61 -4.69 3.03
N ILE A 439 5.70 -3.37 3.03
CA ILE A 439 5.85 -2.54 1.82
C ILE A 439 7.20 -1.85 1.74
N GLU A 440 7.88 -1.62 2.86
CA GLU A 440 9.24 -1.09 2.90
C GLU A 440 10.26 -2.19 3.17
N GLY A 441 11.46 -1.99 2.63
CA GLY A 441 12.54 -2.96 2.77
C GLY A 441 12.46 -4.08 1.74
N ASN A 442 13.55 -4.80 1.60
CA ASN A 442 13.68 -5.96 0.70
C ASN A 442 13.97 -7.21 1.55
N SER A 443 13.13 -7.42 2.58
CA SER A 443 13.33 -8.50 3.56
C SER A 443 13.06 -9.90 2.99
N GLY A 444 12.46 -9.97 1.81
CA GLY A 444 11.99 -11.24 1.24
C GLY A 444 10.72 -11.78 1.91
N GLU A 445 10.12 -11.00 2.82
CA GLU A 445 8.88 -11.37 3.50
C GLU A 445 7.70 -11.37 2.51
N GLY A 446 6.93 -12.45 2.53
CA GLY A 446 5.79 -12.65 1.64
C GLY A 446 4.52 -11.99 2.14
N TRP A 447 3.44 -12.18 1.39
CA TRP A 447 2.09 -11.88 1.84
C TRP A 447 1.64 -12.83 2.93
N VAL A 448 0.91 -12.33 3.91
CA VAL A 448 0.16 -13.12 4.88
C VAL A 448 -1.33 -12.85 4.74
N THR A 449 -2.13 -13.90 4.87
CA THR A 449 -3.57 -13.79 4.75
C THR A 449 -4.25 -14.36 5.98
N TYR A 450 -4.96 -13.52 6.72
CA TYR A 450 -5.97 -13.93 7.70
C TYR A 450 -7.19 -14.42 6.95
N TRP A 451 -7.77 -15.53 7.38
CA TRP A 451 -8.98 -16.06 6.76
C TRP A 451 -9.87 -16.72 7.79
N ASN A 452 -10.97 -16.08 8.15
CA ASN A 452 -11.98 -16.65 9.03
C ASN A 452 -13.01 -17.42 8.20
N ALA A 453 -13.08 -18.73 8.38
CA ALA A 453 -14.01 -19.59 7.66
C ALA A 453 -14.34 -20.85 8.46
N PRO A 454 -15.47 -21.55 8.18
CA PRO A 454 -15.71 -22.86 8.77
C PRO A 454 -14.50 -23.80 8.61
N ASN A 455 -14.13 -24.49 9.67
CA ASN A 455 -12.98 -25.40 9.77
C ASN A 455 -11.58 -24.74 9.70
N ILE A 456 -11.50 -23.41 9.72
CA ILE A 456 -10.25 -22.66 9.81
C ILE A 456 -10.38 -21.58 10.88
N THR A 457 -9.53 -21.61 11.89
CA THR A 457 -9.39 -20.57 12.88
C THR A 457 -8.35 -19.58 12.33
N GLY A 458 -8.80 -18.46 11.80
CA GLY A 458 -7.93 -17.54 11.04
C GLY A 458 -6.82 -16.93 11.87
N GLU A 459 -7.06 -16.69 13.17
CA GLU A 459 -6.09 -16.16 14.11
C GLU A 459 -4.95 -17.12 14.46
N ASP A 460 -5.16 -18.43 14.31
CA ASP A 460 -4.14 -19.44 14.62
C ASP A 460 -3.04 -19.51 13.55
N GLY A 461 -3.20 -18.87 12.40
CA GLY A 461 -2.19 -18.96 11.35
C GLY A 461 -2.50 -18.19 10.08
N PHE A 462 -1.87 -18.56 8.97
CA PHE A 462 -1.99 -17.84 7.70
C PHE A 462 -1.81 -18.74 6.48
N VAL A 463 -2.22 -18.22 5.33
CA VAL A 463 -1.79 -18.68 3.99
C VAL A 463 -1.09 -17.53 3.26
N GLY A 464 0.01 -17.83 2.56
CA GLY A 464 0.73 -16.80 1.80
C GLY A 464 0.12 -16.58 0.41
N LEU A 465 -0.28 -15.34 0.06
CA LEU A 465 -0.84 -15.05 -1.27
C LEU A 465 0.19 -15.29 -2.40
N ASN A 466 1.48 -15.06 -2.14
CA ASN A 466 2.58 -15.32 -3.08
C ASN A 466 3.13 -16.75 -3.00
N SER A 467 2.49 -17.64 -2.26
CA SER A 467 2.96 -19.00 -1.99
C SER A 467 1.91 -20.04 -2.36
N ASN A 468 2.36 -21.25 -2.70
CA ASN A 468 1.50 -22.42 -2.80
C ASN A 468 1.35 -23.19 -1.48
N GLY A 469 2.00 -22.75 -0.38
CA GLY A 469 1.96 -23.41 0.92
C GLY A 469 0.53 -23.64 1.45
N ALA A 470 0.37 -24.66 2.30
CA ALA A 470 -0.84 -24.89 3.07
C ALA A 470 -1.04 -23.79 4.12
N PHE A 471 -2.20 -23.81 4.81
CA PHE A 471 -2.38 -23.03 6.04
C PHE A 471 -1.31 -23.43 7.04
N ALA A 472 -0.62 -22.45 7.58
CA ALA A 472 0.47 -22.63 8.52
C ALA A 472 0.08 -22.02 9.88
N ASP A 473 0.06 -22.86 10.90
CA ASP A 473 -0.16 -22.45 12.30
C ASP A 473 1.01 -21.58 12.76
N SER A 474 0.72 -20.38 13.25
CA SER A 474 1.72 -19.42 13.73
C SER A 474 1.05 -18.27 14.49
N SER A 475 1.39 -18.13 15.75
CA SER A 475 0.93 -17.02 16.60
C SER A 475 1.62 -15.68 16.27
N GLY A 476 2.67 -15.73 15.47
CA GLY A 476 3.51 -14.57 15.19
C GLY A 476 2.88 -13.51 14.29
N GLU A 477 1.92 -13.88 13.45
CA GLU A 477 1.24 -12.97 12.53
C GLU A 477 0.06 -12.27 13.21
N TRP A 478 -0.93 -13.02 13.72
CA TRP A 478 -2.20 -12.47 14.23
C TRP A 478 -2.32 -12.52 15.75
N ASN A 479 -1.23 -12.93 16.47
CA ASN A 479 -1.15 -13.00 17.93
C ASN A 479 -2.28 -13.87 18.53
N ASP A 480 -2.67 -14.99 17.86
CA ASP A 480 -3.76 -15.88 18.23
C ASP A 480 -5.03 -15.12 18.69
N THR A 481 -5.32 -14.01 18.04
CA THR A 481 -6.40 -13.12 18.46
C THR A 481 -7.24 -12.69 17.27
N ALA A 482 -8.50 -13.10 17.26
CA ALA A 482 -9.46 -12.76 16.22
C ALA A 482 -9.69 -11.25 16.13
N PRO A 483 -9.87 -10.69 14.91
CA PRO A 483 -10.28 -9.31 14.73
C PRO A 483 -11.59 -8.97 15.43
N THR A 484 -11.70 -7.71 15.83
CA THR A 484 -12.93 -7.13 16.38
C THR A 484 -13.63 -6.24 15.34
N SER A 485 -14.70 -5.57 15.73
CA SER A 485 -15.35 -4.58 14.85
C SER A 485 -14.51 -3.31 14.62
N THR A 486 -13.43 -3.11 15.36
CA THR A 486 -12.63 -1.89 15.30
C THR A 486 -11.16 -2.12 14.99
N VAL A 487 -10.59 -3.26 15.39
CA VAL A 487 -9.17 -3.55 15.24
C VAL A 487 -8.92 -4.99 14.81
N PHE A 488 -7.79 -5.23 14.15
CA PHE A 488 -7.17 -6.55 14.06
C PHE A 488 -5.86 -6.58 14.85
N SER A 489 -5.47 -7.76 15.32
CA SER A 489 -4.26 -7.97 16.10
C SER A 489 -3.09 -8.34 15.19
N ILE A 490 -1.88 -7.94 15.56
CA ILE A 490 -0.63 -8.39 14.95
C ILE A 490 0.34 -8.87 16.03
N GLY A 491 1.06 -9.93 15.71
CA GLY A 491 2.13 -10.49 16.56
C GLY A 491 3.47 -9.78 16.35
N THR A 492 4.55 -10.54 16.40
CA THR A 492 5.92 -10.02 16.34
C THR A 492 6.68 -10.43 15.08
N GLN A 493 6.03 -11.14 14.15
CA GLN A 493 6.69 -11.59 12.92
C GLN A 493 6.97 -10.43 11.96
N GLY A 494 8.13 -10.46 11.31
CA GLY A 494 8.58 -9.43 10.37
C GLY A 494 7.65 -9.21 9.20
N ARG A 495 6.85 -10.22 8.81
CA ARG A 495 5.82 -10.08 7.76
C ARG A 495 4.74 -9.06 8.06
N VAL A 496 4.49 -8.76 9.34
CA VAL A 496 3.43 -7.84 9.81
C VAL A 496 3.93 -6.77 10.77
N ASN A 497 5.13 -6.92 11.41
CA ASN A 497 5.44 -6.05 12.55
C ASN A 497 6.94 -5.87 12.87
N ASP A 498 7.85 -5.88 11.91
CA ASP A 498 9.23 -5.43 12.15
C ASP A 498 9.24 -3.97 12.57
N ASP A 499 10.04 -3.67 13.60
CA ASP A 499 10.15 -2.32 14.14
C ASP A 499 10.52 -1.31 13.06
N GLY A 500 9.64 -0.33 12.94
CA GLY A 500 9.84 0.80 12.10
C GLY A 500 9.59 0.59 10.60
N LEU A 501 9.19 -0.58 10.13
CA LEU A 501 8.88 -0.82 8.73
C LEU A 501 7.39 -0.57 8.43
N GLU A 502 7.09 -0.21 7.18
CA GLU A 502 5.74 0.09 6.73
C GLU A 502 5.02 -1.15 6.20
N TYR A 503 3.72 -1.22 6.49
CA TYR A 503 2.83 -2.31 6.13
C TYR A 503 1.56 -1.81 5.48
N VAL A 504 0.94 -2.66 4.65
CA VAL A 504 -0.40 -2.47 4.12
C VAL A 504 -1.25 -3.71 4.37
N ALA A 505 -2.53 -3.50 4.65
CA ALA A 505 -3.54 -4.55 4.67
C ALA A 505 -4.76 -4.15 3.84
N TYR A 506 -5.32 -5.13 3.13
CA TYR A 506 -6.61 -5.06 2.43
C TYR A 506 -7.58 -5.93 3.21
N CYS A 507 -8.52 -5.29 3.90
CA CYS A 507 -9.46 -5.96 4.81
C CYS A 507 -10.83 -6.05 4.17
N PHE A 508 -11.46 -7.22 4.27
CA PHE A 508 -12.78 -7.52 3.73
C PHE A 508 -13.67 -8.18 4.79
N SER A 509 -14.95 -7.84 4.77
CA SER A 509 -15.97 -8.58 5.52
C SER A 509 -17.12 -8.98 4.59
N GLU A 510 -17.85 -10.01 4.97
CA GLU A 510 -19.04 -10.43 4.24
C GLU A 510 -20.10 -9.33 4.18
N VAL A 511 -20.72 -9.19 3.02
CA VAL A 511 -21.87 -8.31 2.80
C VAL A 511 -22.95 -9.11 2.05
N LYS A 512 -24.10 -9.19 2.63
CA LYS A 512 -25.22 -9.96 2.06
C LYS A 512 -25.58 -9.48 0.66
N GLY A 513 -25.53 -10.40 -0.30
CA GLY A 513 -25.83 -10.13 -1.71
C GLY A 513 -24.66 -9.50 -2.50
N TYR A 514 -23.47 -9.31 -1.89
CA TYR A 514 -22.33 -8.66 -2.53
C TYR A 514 -21.02 -9.42 -2.37
N CYS A 515 -20.62 -9.74 -1.14
CA CYS A 515 -19.37 -10.43 -0.85
C CYS A 515 -19.61 -11.63 0.06
N LYS A 516 -19.04 -12.79 -0.28
CA LYS A 516 -19.05 -13.99 0.54
C LYS A 516 -17.65 -14.54 0.69
N ILE A 517 -17.27 -14.82 1.95
CA ILE A 517 -15.99 -15.40 2.35
C ILE A 517 -16.30 -16.70 3.09
N GLY A 518 -15.55 -17.77 2.83
CA GLY A 518 -15.84 -19.02 3.49
C GLY A 518 -14.91 -20.14 3.07
N SER A 519 -15.34 -21.37 3.37
CA SER A 519 -14.66 -22.60 2.98
C SER A 519 -15.65 -23.63 2.44
N TYR A 520 -15.15 -24.61 1.72
CA TYR A 520 -15.87 -25.82 1.34
C TYR A 520 -14.95 -27.03 1.43
N GLU A 521 -15.53 -28.20 1.56
CA GLU A 521 -14.82 -29.48 1.52
C GLU A 521 -14.94 -30.08 0.11
N GLY A 522 -13.81 -30.49 -0.45
CA GLY A 522 -13.77 -31.20 -1.72
C GLY A 522 -14.31 -32.61 -1.62
N ASN A 523 -14.94 -33.12 -2.69
CA ASN A 523 -15.48 -34.47 -2.74
C ASN A 523 -14.80 -35.39 -3.77
N GLY A 524 -13.78 -34.87 -4.50
CA GLY A 524 -13.02 -35.63 -5.49
C GLY A 524 -13.84 -36.05 -6.72
N ASN A 525 -15.01 -35.49 -6.96
CA ASN A 525 -15.91 -35.87 -8.02
C ASN A 525 -16.16 -34.70 -9.00
N THR A 526 -16.38 -34.99 -10.29
CA THR A 526 -16.80 -33.99 -11.28
C THR A 526 -18.20 -33.41 -10.99
N ASP A 527 -19.05 -34.14 -10.27
CA ASP A 527 -20.21 -33.58 -9.59
C ASP A 527 -19.81 -33.06 -8.20
N GLY A 528 -18.95 -32.03 -8.21
CA GLY A 528 -18.33 -31.45 -7.03
C GLY A 528 -19.29 -30.73 -6.11
N PRO A 529 -18.79 -30.08 -5.04
CA PRO A 529 -19.63 -29.32 -4.13
C PRO A 529 -20.34 -28.15 -4.82
N PHE A 530 -21.56 -27.86 -4.36
CA PHE A 530 -22.23 -26.59 -4.63
C PHE A 530 -21.98 -25.65 -3.46
N ILE A 531 -21.44 -24.48 -3.74
CA ILE A 531 -21.13 -23.46 -2.75
C ILE A 531 -22.16 -22.33 -2.86
N TYR A 532 -22.98 -22.20 -1.82
CA TYR A 532 -24.02 -21.19 -1.75
C TYR A 532 -23.43 -19.85 -1.31
N THR A 533 -23.54 -18.82 -2.15
CA THR A 533 -23.11 -17.45 -1.83
C THR A 533 -24.28 -16.51 -1.52
N GLY A 534 -25.51 -16.89 -1.93
CA GLY A 534 -26.70 -16.04 -1.85
C GLY A 534 -26.85 -15.07 -3.02
N PHE A 535 -25.93 -15.11 -3.99
CA PHE A 535 -25.91 -14.29 -5.21
C PHE A 535 -25.22 -15.09 -6.33
N LYS A 536 -25.38 -14.64 -7.58
CA LYS A 536 -24.55 -15.13 -8.70
C LYS A 536 -23.18 -14.46 -8.62
N PRO A 537 -22.09 -15.21 -8.45
CA PRO A 537 -20.76 -14.61 -8.41
C PRO A 537 -20.34 -14.06 -9.78
N ALA A 538 -19.64 -12.92 -9.77
CA ALA A 538 -18.88 -12.41 -10.91
C ALA A 538 -17.42 -12.84 -10.85
N TRP A 539 -16.89 -13.03 -9.65
CA TRP A 539 -15.49 -13.27 -9.39
C TRP A 539 -15.32 -14.20 -8.19
N TRP A 540 -14.31 -15.02 -8.25
CA TRP A 540 -14.01 -15.97 -7.20
C TRP A 540 -12.50 -16.26 -7.17
N ILE A 541 -11.89 -16.12 -5.99
CA ILE A 541 -10.54 -16.57 -5.66
C ILE A 541 -10.62 -17.72 -4.68
N GLY A 542 -9.73 -18.71 -4.81
CA GLY A 542 -9.68 -19.82 -3.89
C GLY A 542 -8.29 -20.36 -3.63
N LYS A 543 -8.15 -21.08 -2.52
CA LYS A 543 -6.90 -21.70 -2.05
C LYS A 543 -7.20 -22.98 -1.28
N LYS A 544 -6.48 -24.05 -1.59
CA LYS A 544 -6.46 -25.25 -0.76
C LYS A 544 -5.76 -24.94 0.58
N ALA A 545 -6.42 -25.23 1.70
CA ALA A 545 -5.88 -25.00 3.03
C ALA A 545 -5.00 -26.17 3.52
N ASP A 546 -5.38 -27.41 3.23
CA ASP A 546 -4.77 -28.62 3.79
C ASP A 546 -3.51 -29.09 3.05
N GLY A 547 -3.09 -28.40 2.00
CA GLY A 547 -1.95 -28.84 1.21
C GLY A 547 -1.36 -27.79 0.29
N ALA A 548 -0.18 -28.09 -0.22
CA ALA A 548 0.54 -27.20 -1.13
C ALA A 548 -0.08 -27.28 -2.53
N GLU A 549 -0.84 -26.25 -2.88
CA GLU A 549 -1.43 -26.02 -4.20
C GLU A 549 -1.42 -24.52 -4.52
N ASN A 550 -1.42 -24.16 -5.79
CA ASN A 550 -1.52 -22.76 -6.17
C ASN A 550 -2.88 -22.16 -5.77
N TRP A 551 -2.90 -20.86 -5.62
CA TRP A 551 -4.13 -20.08 -5.65
C TRP A 551 -4.74 -20.13 -7.05
N PHE A 552 -6.04 -19.97 -7.15
CA PHE A 552 -6.72 -19.81 -8.43
C PHE A 552 -7.72 -18.67 -8.37
N LEU A 553 -7.91 -18.02 -9.51
CA LEU A 553 -8.83 -16.90 -9.66
C LEU A 553 -9.56 -17.03 -11.00
N ILE A 554 -10.89 -17.00 -10.93
CA ILE A 554 -11.82 -17.16 -12.07
C ILE A 554 -12.84 -16.02 -12.00
N ASP A 555 -13.28 -15.50 -13.14
CA ASP A 555 -14.38 -14.53 -13.23
C ASP A 555 -15.29 -14.81 -14.42
N ASN A 556 -16.53 -14.30 -14.35
CA ASN A 556 -17.57 -14.54 -15.35
C ASN A 556 -17.40 -13.69 -16.61
N VAL A 557 -16.57 -12.62 -16.58
CA VAL A 557 -16.28 -11.82 -17.78
C VAL A 557 -15.38 -12.61 -18.73
N ARG A 558 -14.43 -13.37 -18.19
CA ARG A 558 -13.57 -14.27 -18.95
C ARG A 558 -14.22 -15.63 -19.21
N HIS A 559 -15.17 -16.04 -18.37
CA HIS A 559 -15.89 -17.33 -18.44
C HIS A 559 -17.41 -17.14 -18.42
N PRO A 560 -18.00 -16.55 -19.50
CA PRO A 560 -19.43 -16.20 -19.50
C PRO A 560 -20.36 -17.40 -19.72
N SER A 561 -19.86 -18.54 -20.22
CA SER A 561 -20.69 -19.61 -20.78
C SER A 561 -20.79 -20.88 -19.91
N ASN A 562 -20.03 -21.03 -18.83
CA ASN A 562 -19.97 -22.27 -18.05
C ASN A 562 -19.76 -23.52 -18.94
N ASP A 563 -18.84 -23.44 -19.91
CA ASP A 563 -18.63 -24.48 -20.91
C ASP A 563 -17.65 -25.59 -20.48
N GLY A 564 -17.24 -25.56 -19.22
CA GLY A 564 -16.37 -26.54 -18.63
C GLY A 564 -14.86 -26.25 -18.79
N ASN A 565 -14.48 -25.15 -19.45
CA ASN A 565 -13.11 -24.70 -19.62
C ASN A 565 -12.93 -23.32 -18.98
N ALA A 566 -12.84 -23.27 -17.65
CA ALA A 566 -12.71 -22.00 -16.94
C ALA A 566 -11.32 -21.38 -17.13
N PRO A 567 -11.22 -20.20 -17.80
CA PRO A 567 -9.98 -19.43 -17.83
C PRO A 567 -9.57 -19.03 -16.41
N ARG A 568 -8.38 -19.45 -15.97
CA ARG A 568 -7.88 -19.13 -14.65
C ARG A 568 -6.54 -18.42 -14.71
N VAL A 569 -6.27 -17.60 -13.75
CA VAL A 569 -4.95 -17.08 -13.41
C VAL A 569 -4.57 -17.49 -12.00
N LEU A 570 -3.26 -17.59 -11.74
CA LEU A 570 -2.72 -18.03 -10.46
C LEU A 570 -2.15 -16.82 -9.71
N PRO A 571 -2.80 -16.29 -8.67
CA PRO A 571 -2.34 -15.14 -7.89
C PRO A 571 -0.89 -15.21 -7.40
N ASN A 572 -0.39 -16.41 -7.15
CA ASN A 572 0.97 -16.68 -6.68
C ASN A 572 1.97 -17.03 -7.78
N SER A 573 1.61 -16.88 -9.07
CA SER A 573 2.49 -17.17 -10.20
C SER A 573 2.45 -16.05 -11.24
N SER A 574 3.54 -15.89 -11.98
CA SER A 574 3.59 -15.03 -13.18
C SER A 574 2.99 -15.69 -14.41
N ASP A 575 2.57 -16.94 -14.37
CA ASP A 575 2.06 -17.67 -15.52
C ASP A 575 0.94 -16.92 -16.25
N ALA A 576 0.87 -17.12 -17.57
CA ALA A 576 -0.24 -16.66 -18.37
C ALA A 576 -1.55 -17.35 -17.95
N GLU A 577 -2.67 -16.79 -18.36
CA GLU A 577 -3.97 -17.44 -18.22
C GLU A 577 -3.95 -18.83 -18.88
N SER A 578 -4.51 -19.79 -18.21
CA SER A 578 -4.68 -21.14 -18.73
C SER A 578 -6.14 -21.56 -18.68
N GLU A 579 -6.58 -22.20 -19.75
CA GLU A 579 -7.86 -22.87 -19.83
C GLU A 579 -7.62 -24.36 -19.59
N ASP A 580 -8.31 -24.93 -18.62
CA ASP A 580 -8.16 -26.34 -18.27
C ASP A 580 -9.49 -26.89 -17.73
N SER A 581 -10.06 -27.84 -18.43
CA SER A 581 -11.29 -28.51 -18.03
C SER A 581 -11.19 -29.23 -16.70
N SER A 582 -9.98 -29.48 -16.22
CA SER A 582 -9.72 -30.07 -14.90
C SER A 582 -9.89 -29.10 -13.74
N ILE A 583 -10.01 -27.79 -14.01
CA ILE A 583 -10.32 -26.74 -13.02
C ILE A 583 -11.53 -25.96 -13.52
N ALA A 584 -12.69 -26.55 -13.41
CA ALA A 584 -13.95 -25.97 -13.85
C ALA A 584 -14.87 -25.70 -12.66
N GLY A 585 -15.54 -24.57 -12.73
CA GLY A 585 -16.60 -24.18 -11.80
C GLY A 585 -17.66 -23.36 -12.51
N ASP A 586 -18.91 -23.78 -12.42
CA ASP A 586 -20.04 -23.05 -13.00
C ASP A 586 -20.46 -21.90 -12.09
N PHE A 587 -20.60 -20.70 -12.65
CA PHE A 587 -21.27 -19.57 -12.00
C PHE A 587 -22.79 -19.77 -12.13
N VAL A 588 -23.46 -20.01 -11.00
CA VAL A 588 -24.91 -20.24 -10.98
C VAL A 588 -25.62 -19.13 -10.21
N SER A 589 -26.94 -19.03 -10.35
CA SER A 589 -27.74 -17.88 -9.87
C SER A 589 -27.60 -17.53 -8.38
N ASN A 590 -27.12 -18.46 -7.55
CA ASN A 590 -27.01 -18.28 -6.10
C ASN A 590 -25.71 -18.85 -5.50
N GLY A 591 -24.70 -19.06 -6.33
CA GLY A 591 -23.41 -19.59 -5.93
C GLY A 591 -22.55 -20.06 -7.08
N PHE A 592 -21.66 -20.98 -6.78
CA PHE A 592 -20.86 -21.67 -7.81
C PHE A 592 -20.84 -23.17 -7.56
N LYS A 593 -20.68 -23.93 -8.62
CA LYS A 593 -20.66 -25.38 -8.60
C LYS A 593 -19.33 -25.88 -9.14
N ILE A 594 -18.59 -26.63 -8.35
CA ILE A 594 -17.34 -27.25 -8.80
C ILE A 594 -17.64 -28.37 -9.81
N ARG A 595 -16.86 -28.40 -10.91
CA ARG A 595 -17.01 -29.39 -12.00
C ARG A 595 -15.70 -30.13 -12.29
N ALA A 596 -14.78 -30.11 -11.36
CA ALA A 596 -13.44 -30.64 -11.52
C ALA A 596 -13.05 -31.58 -10.39
N THR A 597 -11.98 -32.36 -10.62
CA THR A 597 -11.42 -33.31 -9.63
C THR A 597 -9.98 -32.96 -9.24
N GLN A 598 -9.46 -31.86 -9.77
CA GLN A 598 -8.07 -31.42 -9.50
C GLN A 598 -7.84 -31.13 -8.02
N ASN A 599 -6.67 -31.52 -7.56
CA ASN A 599 -6.22 -31.32 -6.19
C ASN A 599 -6.27 -29.84 -5.74
N MET A 600 -6.02 -28.91 -6.67
CA MET A 600 -6.09 -27.47 -6.43
C MET A 600 -7.49 -26.99 -6.02
N ILE A 601 -8.57 -27.70 -6.43
CA ILE A 601 -9.94 -27.19 -6.31
C ILE A 601 -10.92 -28.18 -5.66
N ASN A 602 -10.69 -29.50 -5.72
CA ASN A 602 -11.69 -30.49 -5.32
C ASN A 602 -11.12 -31.87 -4.96
N ASN A 603 -10.01 -31.98 -4.27
CA ASN A 603 -9.59 -33.28 -3.72
C ASN A 603 -10.51 -33.70 -2.59
N SER A 604 -10.79 -35.01 -2.48
CA SER A 604 -11.75 -35.54 -1.49
C SER A 604 -11.27 -35.32 -0.05
N GLY A 605 -12.08 -34.69 0.76
CA GLY A 605 -11.86 -34.45 2.19
C GLY A 605 -10.94 -33.26 2.50
N ASP A 606 -10.43 -32.56 1.49
CA ASP A 606 -9.62 -31.37 1.71
C ASP A 606 -10.47 -30.10 1.81
N THR A 607 -10.02 -29.17 2.63
CA THR A 607 -10.65 -27.86 2.85
C THR A 607 -10.12 -26.82 1.86
N TYR A 608 -11.03 -26.07 1.28
CA TYR A 608 -10.76 -24.99 0.34
C TYR A 608 -11.34 -23.68 0.85
N LEU A 609 -10.52 -22.64 0.89
CA LEU A 609 -10.92 -21.28 1.20
C LEU A 609 -11.42 -20.59 -0.07
N TYR A 610 -12.41 -19.71 0.05
CA TYR A 610 -12.87 -18.90 -1.08
C TYR A 610 -13.36 -17.53 -0.65
N MET A 611 -13.18 -16.54 -1.53
CA MET A 611 -13.86 -15.26 -1.50
C MET A 611 -14.51 -15.03 -2.86
N ALA A 612 -15.75 -14.57 -2.86
CA ALA A 612 -16.54 -14.32 -4.06
C ALA A 612 -17.25 -12.97 -4.00
N PHE A 613 -17.30 -12.26 -5.15
CA PHE A 613 -18.07 -11.03 -5.33
C PHE A 613 -19.21 -11.24 -6.31
N ALA A 614 -20.32 -10.55 -6.06
CA ALA A 614 -21.54 -10.68 -6.83
C ALA A 614 -21.45 -10.07 -8.22
N GLU A 615 -22.07 -10.73 -9.21
CA GLU A 615 -22.49 -10.12 -10.45
C GLU A 615 -23.61 -9.10 -10.18
N HIS A 616 -23.73 -8.06 -11.01
CA HIS A 616 -24.83 -7.11 -10.90
C HIS A 616 -26.18 -7.84 -11.02
N PRO A 617 -27.00 -7.96 -9.97
CA PRO A 617 -28.26 -8.66 -10.04
C PRO A 617 -29.34 -7.77 -10.64
N PHE A 618 -30.24 -8.35 -11.43
CA PHE A 618 -31.54 -7.72 -11.65
C PHE A 618 -32.32 -7.76 -10.33
N VAL A 619 -32.49 -6.62 -9.69
CA VAL A 619 -33.25 -6.52 -8.46
C VAL A 619 -34.70 -6.16 -8.82
N SER A 620 -35.67 -6.98 -8.39
CA SER A 620 -37.09 -6.66 -8.55
C SER A 620 -37.44 -5.40 -7.75
N SER A 621 -38.56 -4.77 -8.08
CA SER A 621 -39.08 -3.60 -7.34
C SER A 621 -39.33 -3.85 -5.84
N LYS A 622 -39.16 -5.09 -5.36
CA LYS A 622 -39.23 -5.49 -3.96
C LYS A 622 -37.87 -5.83 -3.35
N GLY A 623 -36.78 -5.49 -4.02
CA GLY A 623 -35.42 -5.79 -3.56
C GLY A 623 -35.07 -7.28 -3.59
N VAL A 624 -35.73 -8.07 -4.44
CA VAL A 624 -35.40 -9.51 -4.61
C VAL A 624 -34.48 -9.64 -5.82
N PRO A 625 -33.25 -10.14 -5.64
CA PRO A 625 -32.36 -10.40 -6.78
C PRO A 625 -32.99 -11.46 -7.68
N VAL A 626 -33.06 -11.17 -8.96
CA VAL A 626 -33.47 -12.12 -9.99
C VAL A 626 -32.30 -12.31 -10.91
N THR A 627 -31.49 -13.30 -10.64
CA THR A 627 -30.43 -13.74 -11.53
C THR A 627 -30.96 -14.93 -12.31
N ALA A 628 -31.38 -14.70 -13.55
CA ALA A 628 -31.57 -15.81 -14.47
C ALA A 628 -30.20 -16.33 -14.90
N ARG A 629 -30.09 -17.63 -15.04
CA ARG A 629 -28.94 -18.25 -15.69
C ARG A 629 -28.93 -17.87 -17.17
#